data_cf0f96b8d50f4bb1c9cbc54f96d30530
#
_entry.id   cf0f96b8d50f4bb1c9cbc54f96d30530
#
_cell.length_a   1.000
_cell.length_b   1.000
_cell.length_c   1.000
_cell.angle_alpha   90.00
_cell.angle_beta   90.00
_cell.angle_gamma   90.00
#
_symmetry.space_group_name_H-M   'P 1'
#
loop_
_entity.id
_entity.type
_entity.pdbx_description
1 polymer ?
#
loop_
_entity_poly.entity_id
_entity_poly.type
_entity_poly.pdbx_seq_one_letter_code
_entity_poly.pdbx_strand_id
1 'polypeptide(L)'
;MVKKPQRLLVTIMTRVLIENIGELFTGEIARPYRDARRLLIENEHIAAFDPPDPVQCDSRIDAREAAVLPGLVDGHVHPAFGEWTPTQDTIGWIGNYLHGGTTTMISAGELHVPGLDYERLSPELVTSLAVVTASTTGRVRWSGMKLHAGTVLMVPGMRAEHFDRLASAGARFAKFIFFPLEANRAEAMQYVAWCHERGMRVKVHTGGVSRSGASQVCGYETLSWLQPDIAAHVAGGPIPMSDLDLDAVIDRTSFALELCSSGNYGSTLRAVKRLAERGTLERLTLGTDTPGGTGVIPRGMFRNILFLTSACGVAAGEAVAIATGNTARAHGLDVGVLDIGRPADLLICGPVQGSAGSTLSDAISHGDLPGVAYVMVDGEIIVAGRSRQTPPPAIAPRFSCCDTGWLTGTHTRTGHA
;
A
#
# COMPACT_ATOMS: atom_id res chain seq x y z
N MET A 1 -51.32 2.93 -1.20
CA MET A 1 -49.94 2.73 -1.72
C MET A 1 -49.42 4.06 -2.28
N VAL A 2 -48.62 4.78 -1.50
CA VAL A 2 -48.04 6.06 -1.93
C VAL A 2 -46.73 5.75 -2.61
N LYS A 3 -46.62 6.00 -3.92
CA LYS A 3 -45.37 5.88 -4.69
C LYS A 3 -44.37 6.88 -4.13
N LYS A 4 -43.27 6.38 -3.56
CA LYS A 4 -42.11 7.24 -3.21
C LYS A 4 -41.59 7.89 -4.49
N PRO A 5 -41.31 9.20 -4.49
CA PRO A 5 -40.70 9.85 -5.64
C PRO A 5 -39.32 9.25 -5.89
N GLN A 6 -39.08 8.78 -7.11
CA GLN A 6 -37.72 8.49 -7.60
C GLN A 6 -36.93 9.80 -7.59
N ARG A 7 -36.03 9.95 -6.64
CA ARG A 7 -34.97 10.97 -6.75
C ARG A 7 -34.11 10.61 -7.97
N LEU A 8 -34.18 11.40 -9.02
CA LEU A 8 -33.13 11.45 -10.01
C LEU A 8 -31.86 11.87 -9.27
N LEU A 9 -30.98 10.93 -9.01
CA LEU A 9 -29.59 11.20 -8.65
C LEU A 9 -28.93 11.73 -9.93
N VAL A 10 -28.89 13.04 -10.10
CA VAL A 10 -27.99 13.67 -11.07
C VAL A 10 -26.59 13.45 -10.48
N THR A 11 -25.88 12.45 -10.96
CA THR A 11 -24.47 12.27 -10.64
C THR A 11 -23.74 13.42 -11.31
N ILE A 12 -23.36 14.43 -10.54
CA ILE A 12 -22.49 15.52 -11.03
C ILE A 12 -21.13 14.86 -11.24
N MET A 13 -20.71 14.73 -12.48
CA MET A 13 -19.36 14.26 -12.81
C MET A 13 -18.35 15.28 -12.34
N THR A 14 -17.41 14.84 -11.51
CA THR A 14 -16.32 15.67 -11.02
C THR A 14 -15.11 15.51 -11.94
N ARG A 15 -14.58 16.61 -12.46
CA ARG A 15 -13.41 16.61 -13.36
C ARG A 15 -12.30 17.45 -12.76
N VAL A 16 -11.15 16.83 -12.55
CA VAL A 16 -9.93 17.48 -12.05
C VAL A 16 -8.85 17.41 -13.12
N LEU A 17 -8.30 18.56 -13.49
CA LEU A 17 -7.15 18.62 -14.39
C LEU A 17 -5.90 18.95 -13.57
N ILE A 18 -4.88 18.07 -13.65
CA ILE A 18 -3.53 18.35 -13.16
C ILE A 18 -2.69 18.75 -14.38
N GLU A 19 -2.01 19.90 -14.31
CA GLU A 19 -1.21 20.44 -15.41
C GLU A 19 0.17 20.90 -14.97
N ASN A 20 1.10 21.15 -15.91
CA ASN A 20 2.49 21.50 -15.65
C ASN A 20 3.22 20.48 -14.77
N ILE A 21 2.99 19.18 -15.07
CA ILE A 21 3.63 18.04 -14.40
C ILE A 21 5.11 18.01 -14.83
N GLY A 22 6.04 17.96 -13.87
CA GLY A 22 7.47 17.86 -14.14
C GLY A 22 7.91 16.44 -14.45
N GLU A 23 7.54 15.49 -13.58
CA GLU A 23 7.80 14.06 -13.74
C GLU A 23 6.50 13.30 -13.50
N LEU A 24 6.20 12.33 -14.36
CA LEU A 24 5.05 11.46 -14.19
C LEU A 24 5.51 10.01 -14.04
N PHE A 25 5.41 9.47 -12.82
CA PHE A 25 5.70 8.08 -12.54
C PHE A 25 4.48 7.21 -12.82
N THR A 26 4.68 6.09 -13.48
CA THR A 26 3.58 5.19 -13.83
C THR A 26 3.22 4.19 -12.72
N GLY A 27 4.20 3.79 -11.90
CA GLY A 27 4.10 2.64 -10.99
C GLY A 27 4.40 1.30 -11.66
N GLU A 28 4.76 1.26 -12.93
CA GLU A 28 5.18 0.06 -13.65
C GLU A 28 6.69 0.01 -13.77
N ILE A 29 7.32 -1.07 -13.28
CA ILE A 29 8.79 -1.19 -13.25
C ILE A 29 9.39 -1.26 -14.66
N ALA A 30 8.69 -1.85 -15.63
CA ALA A 30 9.15 -1.94 -17.01
C ALA A 30 9.07 -0.60 -17.77
N ARG A 31 8.26 0.33 -17.28
CA ARG A 31 8.06 1.66 -17.88
C ARG A 31 7.81 2.68 -16.77
N PRO A 32 8.82 3.00 -15.95
CA PRO A 32 8.61 3.74 -14.70
C PRO A 32 8.14 5.19 -14.88
N TYR A 33 8.33 5.77 -16.05
CA TYR A 33 7.92 7.13 -16.39
C TYR A 33 7.04 7.19 -17.62
N ARG A 34 6.17 8.20 -17.65
CA ARG A 34 5.38 8.58 -18.83
C ARG A 34 5.73 10.03 -19.21
N ASP A 35 5.98 10.26 -20.50
CA ASP A 35 6.12 11.61 -21.03
C ASP A 35 4.72 12.23 -21.23
N ALA A 36 4.23 12.88 -20.19
CA ALA A 36 2.97 13.60 -20.18
C ALA A 36 3.03 14.75 -19.17
N ARG A 37 2.49 15.90 -19.58
CA ARG A 37 2.49 17.13 -18.79
C ARG A 37 1.13 17.43 -18.15
N ARG A 38 0.10 16.69 -18.54
CA ARG A 38 -1.29 16.89 -18.07
C ARG A 38 -1.95 15.57 -17.79
N LEU A 39 -2.79 15.54 -16.76
CA LEU A 39 -3.56 14.39 -16.34
C LEU A 39 -5.01 14.83 -16.05
N LEU A 40 -5.98 14.26 -16.75
CA LEU A 40 -7.39 14.47 -16.49
C LEU A 40 -7.94 13.31 -15.67
N ILE A 41 -8.62 13.65 -14.58
CA ILE A 41 -9.34 12.72 -13.73
C ILE A 41 -10.83 13.00 -13.88
N GLU A 42 -11.63 11.94 -14.08
CA GLU A 42 -13.09 11.99 -14.11
C GLU A 42 -13.65 11.07 -13.03
N ASN A 43 -14.31 11.65 -12.07
CA ASN A 43 -14.80 10.97 -10.86
C ASN A 43 -13.64 10.26 -10.13
N GLU A 44 -13.67 8.94 -10.06
CA GLU A 44 -12.70 8.11 -9.34
C GLU A 44 -11.52 7.65 -10.22
N HIS A 45 -11.52 7.96 -11.55
CA HIS A 45 -10.62 7.31 -12.49
C HIS A 45 -9.81 8.31 -13.33
N ILE A 46 -8.64 7.86 -13.76
CA ILE A 46 -7.82 8.55 -14.75
C ILE A 46 -8.51 8.46 -16.11
N ALA A 47 -8.88 9.60 -16.68
CA ALA A 47 -9.58 9.68 -17.94
C ALA A 47 -8.65 9.87 -19.15
N ALA A 48 -7.61 10.71 -19.03
CA ALA A 48 -6.70 10.97 -20.14
C ALA A 48 -5.37 11.53 -19.65
N PHE A 49 -4.32 11.27 -20.43
CA PHE A 49 -3.04 11.99 -20.39
C PHE A 49 -3.00 12.99 -21.55
N ASP A 50 -2.47 14.17 -21.31
CA ASP A 50 -2.37 15.28 -22.28
C ASP A 50 -3.66 15.52 -23.09
N PRO A 51 -4.82 15.69 -22.40
CA PRO A 51 -6.06 15.91 -23.10
C PRO A 51 -5.99 17.17 -23.98
N PRO A 52 -6.62 17.17 -25.18
CA PRO A 52 -6.62 18.33 -26.07
C PRO A 52 -7.39 19.52 -25.46
N ASP A 53 -6.93 20.75 -25.78
CA ASP A 53 -7.65 21.96 -25.38
C ASP A 53 -8.86 22.25 -26.26
N PRO A 54 -9.91 22.89 -25.71
CA PRO A 54 -10.08 23.29 -24.31
C PRO A 54 -10.53 22.11 -23.41
N VAL A 55 -9.93 21.95 -22.22
CA VAL A 55 -10.35 20.95 -21.23
C VAL A 55 -11.40 21.58 -20.31
N GLN A 56 -12.61 21.02 -20.35
CA GLN A 56 -13.63 21.34 -19.34
C GLN A 56 -13.29 20.60 -18.05
N CYS A 57 -13.21 21.30 -16.95
CA CYS A 57 -12.94 20.76 -15.61
C CYS A 57 -13.62 21.61 -14.54
N ASP A 58 -13.88 21.01 -13.37
CA ASP A 58 -14.41 21.70 -12.20
C ASP A 58 -13.30 22.34 -11.39
N SER A 59 -12.14 21.73 -11.39
CA SER A 59 -10.95 22.23 -10.68
C SER A 59 -9.66 21.90 -11.43
N ARG A 60 -8.63 22.72 -11.14
CA ARG A 60 -7.28 22.59 -11.68
C ARG A 60 -6.25 22.55 -10.58
N ILE A 61 -5.23 21.74 -10.78
CA ILE A 61 -4.02 21.73 -9.98
C ILE A 61 -2.85 22.03 -10.92
N ASP A 62 -2.29 23.24 -10.82
CA ASP A 62 -1.01 23.55 -11.45
C ASP A 62 0.11 22.94 -10.62
N ALA A 63 0.70 21.85 -11.11
CA ALA A 63 1.76 21.12 -10.42
C ALA A 63 3.07 21.91 -10.34
N ARG A 64 3.27 22.92 -11.19
CA ARG A 64 4.45 23.80 -11.20
C ARG A 64 5.77 22.99 -11.20
N GLU A 65 5.88 22.06 -12.12
CA GLU A 65 7.00 21.12 -12.28
C GLU A 65 7.17 20.12 -11.13
N ALA A 66 6.21 20.02 -10.18
CA ALA A 66 6.20 18.93 -9.22
C ALA A 66 5.92 17.59 -9.91
N ALA A 67 6.34 16.50 -9.27
CA ALA A 67 6.10 15.16 -9.75
C ALA A 67 4.71 14.67 -9.36
N VAL A 68 4.12 13.86 -10.25
CA VAL A 68 2.92 13.06 -9.99
C VAL A 68 3.33 11.59 -9.96
N LEU A 69 2.96 10.88 -8.91
CA LEU A 69 3.25 9.45 -8.75
C LEU A 69 2.04 8.72 -8.16
N PRO A 70 1.92 7.39 -8.37
CA PRO A 70 0.85 6.62 -7.75
C PRO A 70 0.92 6.72 -6.23
N GLY A 71 -0.23 6.63 -5.57
CA GLY A 71 -0.31 6.48 -4.14
C GLY A 71 0.47 5.25 -3.66
N LEU A 72 1.24 5.40 -2.58
CA LEU A 72 2.06 4.32 -2.06
C LEU A 72 1.19 3.20 -1.49
N VAL A 73 1.62 1.97 -1.70
CA VAL A 73 0.92 0.75 -1.26
C VAL A 73 1.75 0.06 -0.19
N ASP A 74 1.28 0.10 1.04
CA ASP A 74 1.91 -0.60 2.17
C ASP A 74 1.41 -2.04 2.23
N GLY A 75 2.26 -2.98 1.81
CA GLY A 75 1.92 -4.40 1.69
C GLY A 75 1.82 -5.14 3.04
N HIS A 76 2.24 -4.53 4.15
CA HIS A 76 2.34 -5.22 5.42
C HIS A 76 2.02 -4.33 6.62
N VAL A 77 0.77 -4.40 7.06
CA VAL A 77 0.32 -3.69 8.27
C VAL A 77 -0.49 -4.63 9.18
N HIS A 78 -0.65 -4.23 10.43
CA HIS A 78 -1.45 -4.96 11.42
C HIS A 78 -2.51 -4.01 11.99
N PRO A 79 -3.61 -3.75 11.27
CA PRO A 79 -4.53 -2.65 11.54
C PRO A 79 -5.51 -2.92 12.70
N ALA A 80 -5.62 -4.12 13.21
CA ALA A 80 -6.48 -4.57 14.30
C ALA A 80 -7.70 -3.65 14.61
N PHE A 81 -8.86 -3.94 14.06
CA PHE A 81 -10.12 -3.21 14.25
C PHE A 81 -10.06 -1.69 13.97
N GLY A 82 -9.35 -1.29 12.91
CA GLY A 82 -9.32 0.08 12.45
C GLY A 82 -8.17 0.90 13.05
N GLU A 83 -8.45 2.13 13.47
CA GLU A 83 -7.42 3.10 13.84
C GLU A 83 -6.85 2.92 15.26
N TRP A 84 -7.48 2.12 16.09
CA TRP A 84 -6.99 1.86 17.43
C TRP A 84 -6.12 0.61 17.47
N THR A 85 -4.95 0.72 18.06
CA THR A 85 -3.97 -0.36 18.20
C THR A 85 -3.59 -0.52 19.66
N PRO A 86 -4.21 -1.45 20.40
CA PRO A 86 -3.97 -1.61 21.83
C PRO A 86 -2.50 -1.84 22.19
N THR A 87 -1.79 -2.61 21.36
CA THR A 87 -0.37 -2.93 21.56
C THR A 87 0.53 -1.69 21.55
N GLN A 88 0.16 -0.66 20.77
CA GLN A 88 0.93 0.58 20.62
C GLN A 88 0.29 1.75 21.36
N ASP A 89 -0.86 1.53 22.00
CA ASP A 89 -1.66 2.56 22.68
C ASP A 89 -1.89 3.80 21.79
N THR A 90 -2.15 3.55 20.50
CA THR A 90 -2.25 4.58 19.47
C THR A 90 -3.63 4.60 18.85
N ILE A 91 -4.24 5.79 18.80
CA ILE A 91 -5.56 6.04 18.18
C ILE A 91 -5.36 7.02 17.01
N GLY A 92 -6.08 6.80 15.91
CA GLY A 92 -6.07 7.71 14.76
C GLY A 92 -4.75 7.70 13.96
N TRP A 93 -4.00 6.62 13.96
CA TRP A 93 -2.70 6.55 13.30
C TRP A 93 -2.79 6.45 11.77
N ILE A 94 -3.85 5.83 11.23
CA ILE A 94 -4.00 5.58 9.78
C ILE A 94 -3.99 6.88 8.98
N GLY A 95 -4.71 7.92 9.42
CA GLY A 95 -4.74 9.22 8.76
C GLY A 95 -3.36 9.88 8.61
N ASN A 96 -2.43 9.60 9.50
CA ASN A 96 -1.05 10.08 9.39
C ASN A 96 -0.30 9.43 8.22
N TYR A 97 -0.62 8.19 7.86
CA TYR A 97 0.00 7.48 6.72
C TYR A 97 -0.45 8.06 5.38
N LEU A 98 -1.68 8.53 5.26
CA LEU A 98 -2.11 9.31 4.08
C LEU A 98 -1.23 10.56 3.90
N HIS A 99 -0.97 11.28 4.97
CA HIS A 99 -0.03 12.41 4.95
C HIS A 99 1.42 11.97 4.66
N GLY A 100 1.76 10.70 4.91
CA GLY A 100 3.02 10.07 4.51
C GLY A 100 3.04 9.55 3.07
N GLY A 101 1.94 9.74 2.32
CA GLY A 101 1.83 9.31 0.92
C GLY A 101 1.25 7.91 0.71
N THR A 102 0.94 7.17 1.77
CA THR A 102 0.32 5.84 1.64
C THR A 102 -1.18 5.99 1.42
N THR A 103 -1.70 5.48 0.30
CA THR A 103 -3.13 5.51 -0.04
C THR A 103 -3.81 4.17 0.15
N THR A 104 -3.03 3.09 0.16
CA THR A 104 -3.51 1.72 0.31
C THR A 104 -2.68 0.97 1.34
N MET A 105 -3.34 0.28 2.26
CA MET A 105 -2.74 -0.60 3.26
C MET A 105 -3.30 -2.00 3.16
N ILE A 106 -2.44 -3.01 3.34
CA ILE A 106 -2.81 -4.43 3.27
C ILE A 106 -2.42 -5.10 4.58
N SER A 107 -3.41 -5.70 5.23
CA SER A 107 -3.17 -6.46 6.46
C SER A 107 -2.29 -7.68 6.21
N ALA A 108 -1.40 -7.94 7.15
CA ALA A 108 -0.57 -9.14 7.22
C ALA A 108 -0.97 -10.06 8.41
N GLY A 109 -2.17 -9.87 8.92
CA GLY A 109 -2.76 -10.67 9.98
C GLY A 109 -3.31 -9.82 11.12
N GLU A 110 -4.46 -10.23 11.67
CA GLU A 110 -5.14 -9.53 12.75
C GLU A 110 -4.59 -10.01 14.11
N LEU A 111 -3.37 -9.58 14.43
CA LEU A 111 -2.60 -10.06 15.59
C LEU A 111 -2.79 -9.25 16.86
N HIS A 112 -3.12 -7.96 16.73
CA HIS A 112 -3.02 -7.02 17.84
C HIS A 112 -4.35 -6.81 18.58
N VAL A 113 -5.05 -7.92 18.82
CA VAL A 113 -6.28 -7.92 19.64
C VAL A 113 -5.91 -8.10 21.11
N PRO A 114 -6.41 -7.25 22.02
CA PRO A 114 -6.11 -7.39 23.44
C PRO A 114 -6.48 -8.76 24.01
N GLY A 115 -5.54 -9.38 24.71
CA GLY A 115 -5.74 -10.69 25.34
C GLY A 115 -5.79 -11.88 24.38
N LEU A 116 -5.39 -11.70 23.12
CA LEU A 116 -5.28 -12.80 22.17
C LEU A 116 -4.16 -13.76 22.60
N ASP A 117 -4.55 -14.98 22.92
CA ASP A 117 -3.62 -16.06 23.28
C ASP A 117 -3.14 -16.76 22.00
N TYR A 118 -1.91 -16.48 21.57
CA TYR A 118 -1.33 -17.03 20.34
C TYR A 118 -1.09 -18.56 20.39
N GLU A 119 -1.03 -19.14 21.59
CA GLU A 119 -0.85 -20.59 21.77
C GLU A 119 -2.18 -21.35 21.67
N ARG A 120 -3.31 -20.63 21.80
CA ARG A 120 -4.66 -21.20 21.83
C ARG A 120 -5.59 -20.68 20.76
N LEU A 121 -5.02 -20.28 19.61
CA LEU A 121 -5.81 -19.88 18.46
C LEU A 121 -6.62 -21.08 17.93
N SER A 122 -7.91 -20.87 17.68
CA SER A 122 -8.77 -21.87 17.05
C SER A 122 -9.22 -21.42 15.66
N PRO A 123 -9.55 -22.37 14.76
CA PRO A 123 -10.10 -22.05 13.44
C PRO A 123 -11.27 -21.07 13.49
N GLU A 124 -12.19 -21.27 14.43
CA GLU A 124 -13.37 -20.43 14.56
C GLU A 124 -13.04 -19.00 15.01
N LEU A 125 -12.10 -18.87 15.95
CA LEU A 125 -11.67 -17.55 16.45
C LEU A 125 -10.99 -16.74 15.33
N VAL A 126 -9.99 -17.31 14.65
CA VAL A 126 -9.25 -16.59 13.60
C VAL A 126 -10.13 -16.26 12.40
N THR A 127 -11.05 -17.17 12.04
CA THR A 127 -12.02 -16.93 10.96
C THR A 127 -12.98 -15.80 11.34
N SER A 128 -13.52 -15.82 12.55
CA SER A 128 -14.46 -14.78 13.00
C SER A 128 -13.81 -13.41 13.08
N LEU A 129 -12.57 -13.31 13.58
CA LEU A 129 -11.81 -12.06 13.59
C LEU A 129 -11.62 -11.52 12.18
N ALA A 130 -11.17 -12.36 11.26
CA ALA A 130 -10.92 -11.95 9.88
C ALA A 130 -12.21 -11.54 9.15
N VAL A 131 -13.30 -12.26 9.34
CA VAL A 131 -14.63 -11.94 8.76
C VAL A 131 -15.14 -10.59 9.26
N VAL A 132 -15.09 -10.33 10.57
CA VAL A 132 -15.54 -9.06 11.15
C VAL A 132 -14.67 -7.91 10.60
N THR A 133 -13.35 -8.09 10.59
CA THR A 133 -12.43 -7.04 10.14
C THR A 133 -12.59 -6.75 8.65
N ALA A 134 -12.66 -7.78 7.80
CA ALA A 134 -12.87 -7.60 6.36
C ALA A 134 -14.21 -6.89 6.08
N SER A 135 -15.29 -7.32 6.73
CA SER A 135 -16.62 -6.71 6.56
C SER A 135 -16.66 -5.24 7.00
N THR A 136 -15.92 -4.89 8.05
CA THR A 136 -15.84 -3.51 8.56
C THR A 136 -15.05 -2.63 7.62
N THR A 137 -13.84 -3.04 7.26
CA THR A 137 -12.94 -2.25 6.40
C THR A 137 -13.47 -2.09 4.97
N GLY A 138 -14.23 -3.05 4.47
CA GLY A 138 -14.90 -2.95 3.16
C GLY A 138 -16.03 -1.90 3.11
N ARG A 139 -16.49 -1.40 4.26
CA ARG A 139 -17.60 -0.42 4.37
C ARG A 139 -17.18 0.95 4.85
N VAL A 140 -16.06 1.05 5.52
CA VAL A 140 -15.56 2.29 6.13
C VAL A 140 -14.13 2.55 5.68
N ARG A 141 -13.88 3.74 5.19
CA ARG A 141 -12.53 4.22 4.85
C ARG A 141 -12.08 5.21 5.90
N TRP A 142 -11.24 4.78 6.81
CA TRP A 142 -10.67 5.67 7.84
C TRP A 142 -9.79 6.72 7.18
N SER A 143 -10.15 7.99 7.39
CA SER A 143 -9.46 9.16 6.82
C SER A 143 -9.32 9.13 5.28
N GLY A 144 -10.05 8.28 4.55
CA GLY A 144 -9.94 8.09 3.11
C GLY A 144 -9.02 6.94 2.67
N MET A 145 -8.31 6.28 3.60
CA MET A 145 -7.40 5.16 3.31
C MET A 145 -8.13 3.96 2.71
N LYS A 146 -7.57 3.36 1.67
CA LYS A 146 -7.97 2.03 1.19
C LYS A 146 -7.31 0.97 2.08
N LEU A 147 -8.08 0.38 2.98
CA LEU A 147 -7.60 -0.61 3.92
C LEU A 147 -8.14 -2.00 3.57
N HIS A 148 -7.27 -2.89 3.14
CA HIS A 148 -7.56 -4.30 2.89
C HIS A 148 -7.18 -5.11 4.12
N ALA A 149 -8.09 -5.18 5.10
CA ALA A 149 -7.91 -5.94 6.33
C ALA A 149 -8.73 -7.22 6.36
N GLY A 150 -8.62 -7.99 7.43
CA GLY A 150 -9.24 -9.31 7.55
C GLY A 150 -8.36 -10.43 7.00
N THR A 151 -7.05 -10.27 7.04
CA THR A 151 -6.11 -11.36 6.74
C THR A 151 -6.21 -12.42 7.82
N VAL A 152 -6.66 -13.63 7.44
CA VAL A 152 -6.79 -14.72 8.39
C VAL A 152 -5.44 -15.28 8.79
N LEU A 153 -5.25 -15.51 10.08
CA LEU A 153 -4.13 -16.31 10.58
C LEU A 153 -4.47 -17.78 10.41
N MET A 154 -3.64 -18.53 9.68
CA MET A 154 -3.83 -19.95 9.50
C MET A 154 -3.42 -20.71 10.75
N VAL A 155 -4.28 -21.62 11.18
CA VAL A 155 -4.07 -22.49 12.34
C VAL A 155 -4.48 -23.93 11.98
N PRO A 156 -3.93 -24.97 12.63
CA PRO A 156 -4.33 -26.34 12.37
C PRO A 156 -5.83 -26.59 12.61
N GLY A 157 -6.41 -27.49 11.80
CA GLY A 157 -7.81 -27.88 11.92
C GLY A 157 -8.80 -26.99 11.18
N MET A 158 -8.34 -26.03 10.37
CA MET A 158 -9.24 -25.29 9.47
C MET A 158 -9.79 -26.23 8.38
N ARG A 159 -11.02 -25.95 7.95
CA ARG A 159 -11.73 -26.70 6.90
C ARG A 159 -12.14 -25.76 5.77
N ALA A 160 -12.52 -26.31 4.64
CA ALA A 160 -12.93 -25.55 3.45
C ALA A 160 -14.02 -24.51 3.76
N GLU A 161 -14.95 -24.81 4.67
CA GLU A 161 -16.05 -23.91 5.05
C GLU A 161 -15.54 -22.61 5.71
N HIS A 162 -14.40 -22.64 6.42
CA HIS A 162 -13.81 -21.43 6.97
C HIS A 162 -13.36 -20.48 5.85
N PHE A 163 -12.73 -21.03 4.80
CA PHE A 163 -12.28 -20.26 3.62
C PHE A 163 -13.47 -19.74 2.80
N ASP A 164 -14.58 -20.51 2.71
CA ASP A 164 -15.82 -20.04 2.08
C ASP A 164 -16.40 -18.82 2.82
N ARG A 165 -16.43 -18.86 4.15
CA ARG A 165 -16.88 -17.73 4.99
C ARG A 165 -15.98 -16.51 4.82
N LEU A 166 -14.67 -16.69 4.78
CA LEU A 166 -13.68 -15.62 4.57
C LEU A 166 -13.89 -14.95 3.23
N ALA A 167 -13.94 -15.72 2.14
CA ALA A 167 -14.14 -15.20 0.80
C ALA A 167 -15.48 -14.46 0.66
N SER A 168 -16.56 -15.01 1.23
CA SER A 168 -17.89 -14.40 1.24
C SER A 168 -17.91 -13.06 2.01
N ALA A 169 -17.06 -12.89 3.00
CA ALA A 169 -16.91 -11.65 3.76
C ALA A 169 -15.99 -10.62 3.07
N GLY A 170 -15.37 -10.99 1.94
CA GLY A 170 -14.45 -10.14 1.20
C GLY A 170 -12.99 -10.20 1.71
N ALA A 171 -12.63 -11.14 2.57
CA ALA A 171 -11.25 -11.40 2.95
C ALA A 171 -10.45 -11.89 1.73
N ARG A 172 -9.29 -11.28 1.48
CA ARG A 172 -8.49 -11.53 0.29
C ARG A 172 -7.15 -12.19 0.58
N PHE A 173 -6.76 -12.26 1.85
CA PHE A 173 -5.42 -12.66 2.27
C PHE A 173 -5.48 -13.66 3.42
N ALA A 174 -4.44 -14.51 3.46
CA ALA A 174 -4.20 -15.45 4.54
C ALA A 174 -2.72 -15.43 4.93
N LYS A 175 -2.41 -15.68 6.19
CA LYS A 175 -1.05 -15.59 6.73
C LYS A 175 -0.68 -16.83 7.52
N PHE A 176 0.44 -17.44 7.16
CA PHE A 176 1.15 -18.38 8.02
C PHE A 176 2.14 -17.62 8.90
N ILE A 177 2.01 -17.80 10.21
CA ILE A 177 2.96 -17.26 11.20
C ILE A 177 3.10 -18.18 12.43
N PHE A 178 1.99 -18.63 13.03
CA PHE A 178 1.99 -19.51 14.19
C PHE A 178 1.66 -20.97 13.84
N PHE A 179 1.43 -21.24 12.57
CA PHE A 179 1.16 -22.59 12.07
C PHE A 179 2.42 -23.46 12.09
N PRO A 180 2.39 -24.66 12.67
CA PRO A 180 3.55 -25.56 12.71
C PRO A 180 3.77 -26.23 11.35
N LEU A 181 4.37 -25.49 10.41
CA LEU A 181 4.48 -25.82 8.98
C LEU A 181 5.13 -27.19 8.76
N GLU A 182 6.26 -27.46 9.42
CA GLU A 182 7.02 -28.70 9.18
C GLU A 182 6.28 -29.94 9.67
N ALA A 183 5.51 -29.83 10.74
CA ALA A 183 4.71 -30.92 11.28
C ALA A 183 3.42 -31.20 10.49
N ASN A 184 2.93 -30.20 9.73
CA ASN A 184 1.61 -30.24 9.08
C ASN A 184 1.70 -29.84 7.59
N ARG A 185 2.74 -30.28 6.87
CA ARG A 185 2.98 -29.90 5.46
C ARG A 185 1.79 -30.13 4.55
N ALA A 186 1.15 -31.31 4.62
CA ALA A 186 0.01 -31.65 3.77
C ALA A 186 -1.20 -30.72 4.02
N GLU A 187 -1.46 -30.41 5.28
CA GLU A 187 -2.53 -29.50 5.67
C GLU A 187 -2.24 -28.05 5.21
N ALA A 188 -1.00 -27.57 5.38
CA ALA A 188 -0.57 -26.24 4.90
C ALA A 188 -0.74 -26.11 3.39
N MET A 189 -0.31 -27.10 2.61
CA MET A 189 -0.47 -27.11 1.15
C MET A 189 -1.95 -27.12 0.74
N GLN A 190 -2.79 -27.85 1.48
CA GLN A 190 -4.23 -27.85 1.25
C GLN A 190 -4.84 -26.46 1.51
N TYR A 191 -4.38 -25.73 2.53
CA TYR A 191 -4.84 -24.36 2.80
C TYR A 191 -4.44 -23.38 1.70
N VAL A 192 -3.23 -23.51 1.18
CA VAL A 192 -2.79 -22.73 0.01
C VAL A 192 -3.71 -22.98 -1.18
N ALA A 193 -4.04 -24.25 -1.47
CA ALA A 193 -4.96 -24.60 -2.54
C ALA A 193 -6.35 -24.00 -2.32
N TRP A 194 -6.92 -24.13 -1.12
CA TRP A 194 -8.23 -23.54 -0.80
C TRP A 194 -8.25 -22.01 -0.87
N CYS A 195 -7.14 -21.35 -0.53
CA CYS A 195 -7.00 -19.90 -0.73
C CYS A 195 -7.05 -19.55 -2.22
N HIS A 196 -6.25 -20.22 -3.04
CA HIS A 196 -6.17 -19.95 -4.47
C HIS A 196 -7.49 -20.22 -5.20
N GLU A 197 -8.20 -21.31 -4.87
CA GLU A 197 -9.54 -21.61 -5.39
C GLU A 197 -10.55 -20.48 -5.14
N ARG A 198 -10.34 -19.66 -4.11
CA ARG A 198 -11.19 -18.53 -3.71
C ARG A 198 -10.62 -17.17 -4.04
N GLY A 199 -9.55 -17.13 -4.85
CA GLY A 199 -8.88 -15.89 -5.24
C GLY A 199 -8.15 -15.17 -4.10
N MET A 200 -7.88 -15.86 -2.99
CA MET A 200 -7.12 -15.33 -1.86
C MET A 200 -5.62 -15.53 -2.08
N ARG A 201 -4.81 -14.58 -1.62
CA ARG A 201 -3.34 -14.66 -1.63
C ARG A 201 -2.80 -15.11 -0.29
N VAL A 202 -1.74 -15.91 -0.35
CA VAL A 202 -1.09 -16.49 0.83
C VAL A 202 0.24 -15.80 1.09
N LYS A 203 0.38 -15.27 2.29
CA LYS A 203 1.61 -14.67 2.80
C LYS A 203 2.18 -15.56 3.91
N VAL A 204 3.52 -15.68 3.97
CA VAL A 204 4.18 -16.46 5.02
C VAL A 204 5.20 -15.61 5.75
N HIS A 205 5.23 -15.72 7.09
CA HIS A 205 6.29 -15.17 7.94
C HIS A 205 7.62 -15.87 7.64
N THR A 206 8.69 -15.13 7.41
CA THR A 206 10.01 -15.70 7.12
C THR A 206 11.09 -15.19 8.07
N GLY A 207 12.22 -15.87 8.08
CA GLY A 207 13.34 -15.57 8.95
C GLY A 207 13.20 -16.20 10.33
N GLY A 208 13.69 -15.50 11.34
CA GLY A 208 13.66 -15.94 12.75
C GLY A 208 12.28 -15.83 13.38
N VAL A 209 12.22 -16.09 14.69
CA VAL A 209 10.95 -15.99 15.42
C VAL A 209 10.40 -14.56 15.43
N SER A 210 9.07 -14.45 15.42
CA SER A 210 8.39 -13.18 15.54
C SER A 210 8.62 -12.53 16.91
N ARG A 211 8.26 -11.26 17.03
CA ARG A 211 8.36 -10.49 18.28
C ARG A 211 7.65 -11.17 19.46
N SER A 212 6.56 -11.89 19.22
CA SER A 212 5.86 -12.65 20.27
C SER A 212 6.62 -13.89 20.74
N GLY A 213 7.63 -14.36 19.98
CA GLY A 213 8.32 -15.63 20.24
C GLY A 213 7.52 -16.87 19.85
N ALA A 214 6.26 -16.73 19.44
CA ALA A 214 5.35 -17.85 19.15
C ALA A 214 5.47 -18.41 17.72
N SER A 215 6.11 -17.67 16.81
CA SER A 215 6.33 -18.17 15.44
C SER A 215 7.53 -19.12 15.35
N GLN A 216 7.59 -19.87 14.27
CA GLN A 216 8.73 -20.74 13.96
C GLN A 216 9.70 -20.04 13.00
N VAL A 217 10.94 -20.54 12.97
CA VAL A 217 11.92 -20.13 11.94
C VAL A 217 11.45 -20.68 10.60
N CYS A 218 11.49 -19.83 9.58
CA CYS A 218 11.07 -20.19 8.23
C CYS A 218 12.12 -19.70 7.22
N GLY A 219 12.76 -20.65 6.54
CA GLY A 219 13.79 -20.42 5.53
C GLY A 219 13.43 -21.05 4.18
N TYR A 220 14.46 -21.25 3.35
CA TYR A 220 14.29 -21.75 1.99
C TYR A 220 13.61 -23.12 1.93
N GLU A 221 13.96 -24.04 2.81
CA GLU A 221 13.39 -25.40 2.78
C GLU A 221 11.86 -25.35 2.85
N THR A 222 11.32 -24.67 3.86
CA THR A 222 9.87 -24.49 4.04
C THR A 222 9.24 -23.78 2.85
N LEU A 223 9.82 -22.67 2.39
CA LEU A 223 9.30 -21.90 1.26
C LEU A 223 9.30 -22.69 -0.04
N SER A 224 10.28 -23.58 -0.23
CA SER A 224 10.43 -24.37 -1.46
C SER A 224 9.29 -25.35 -1.71
N TRP A 225 8.69 -25.92 -0.66
CA TRP A 225 7.55 -26.82 -0.80
C TRP A 225 6.20 -26.11 -0.59
N LEU A 226 6.14 -25.04 0.22
CA LEU A 226 4.90 -24.32 0.49
C LEU A 226 4.43 -23.47 -0.69
N GLN A 227 5.37 -22.86 -1.45
CA GLN A 227 5.11 -22.01 -2.60
C GLN A 227 4.04 -20.95 -2.35
N PRO A 228 4.25 -20.05 -1.37
CA PRO A 228 3.30 -18.97 -1.08
C PRO A 228 3.26 -17.94 -2.21
N ASP A 229 2.28 -17.04 -2.23
CA ASP A 229 2.29 -15.90 -3.14
C ASP A 229 3.36 -14.87 -2.72
N ILE A 230 3.54 -14.66 -1.42
CA ILE A 230 4.45 -13.65 -0.86
C ILE A 230 5.21 -14.22 0.34
N ALA A 231 6.54 -14.18 0.26
CA ALA A 231 7.42 -14.37 1.39
C ALA A 231 7.58 -13.03 2.12
N ALA A 232 6.99 -12.90 3.31
CA ALA A 232 6.93 -11.66 4.06
C ALA A 232 8.28 -11.33 4.71
N HIS A 233 8.67 -10.06 4.68
CA HIS A 233 9.85 -9.48 5.34
C HIS A 233 11.11 -10.37 5.27
N VAL A 234 11.50 -10.80 4.03
CA VAL A 234 12.62 -11.74 3.81
C VAL A 234 13.97 -11.29 4.41
N ALA A 235 14.14 -9.98 4.57
CA ALA A 235 15.26 -9.39 5.32
C ALA A 235 15.03 -9.34 6.85
N GLY A 236 13.99 -10.01 7.32
CA GLY A 236 13.60 -10.13 8.73
C GLY A 236 12.59 -9.08 9.18
N GLY A 237 11.78 -9.47 10.15
CA GLY A 237 11.17 -8.60 11.12
C GLY A 237 12.21 -8.34 12.21
N PRO A 238 12.21 -9.09 13.34
CA PRO A 238 13.31 -8.98 14.32
C PRO A 238 14.61 -9.65 13.83
N ILE A 239 14.54 -10.78 13.12
CA ILE A 239 15.71 -11.56 12.67
C ILE A 239 15.51 -12.02 11.24
N PRO A 240 16.44 -11.72 10.31
CA PRO A 240 16.38 -12.20 8.93
C PRO A 240 16.59 -13.72 8.85
N MET A 241 16.25 -14.31 7.72
CA MET A 241 16.74 -15.65 7.38
C MET A 241 18.25 -15.62 7.17
N SER A 242 18.90 -16.80 7.17
CA SER A 242 20.33 -16.88 6.89
C SER A 242 20.64 -16.35 5.48
N ASP A 243 21.85 -15.87 5.25
CA ASP A 243 22.29 -15.42 3.92
C ASP A 243 22.14 -16.53 2.87
N LEU A 244 22.41 -17.80 3.25
CA LEU A 244 22.27 -18.95 2.35
C LEU A 244 20.81 -19.20 1.98
N ASP A 245 19.89 -19.11 2.94
CA ASP A 245 18.47 -19.25 2.67
C ASP A 245 17.95 -18.10 1.81
N LEU A 246 18.34 -16.85 2.13
CA LEU A 246 17.94 -15.68 1.37
C LEU A 246 18.37 -15.79 -0.10
N ASP A 247 19.62 -16.18 -0.34
CA ASP A 247 20.13 -16.40 -1.68
C ASP A 247 19.38 -17.53 -2.40
N ALA A 248 19.14 -18.65 -1.72
CA ALA A 248 18.40 -19.77 -2.29
C ALA A 248 16.95 -19.41 -2.62
N VAL A 249 16.28 -18.62 -1.77
CA VAL A 249 14.93 -18.10 -2.01
C VAL A 249 14.92 -17.20 -3.25
N ILE A 250 15.87 -16.28 -3.37
CA ILE A 250 15.95 -15.40 -4.54
C ILE A 250 16.21 -16.20 -5.82
N ASP A 251 17.15 -17.14 -5.76
CA ASP A 251 17.64 -17.84 -6.95
C ASP A 251 16.72 -18.95 -7.47
N ARG A 252 15.98 -19.60 -6.57
CA ARG A 252 15.30 -20.87 -6.86
C ARG A 252 13.78 -20.80 -6.71
N THR A 253 13.22 -19.63 -6.42
CA THR A 253 11.77 -19.43 -6.32
C THR A 253 11.31 -18.32 -7.24
N SER A 254 9.98 -18.18 -7.42
CA SER A 254 9.40 -17.16 -8.30
C SER A 254 8.35 -16.28 -7.62
N PHE A 255 7.94 -16.58 -6.39
CA PHE A 255 6.96 -15.79 -5.66
C PHE A 255 7.51 -14.40 -5.28
N ALA A 256 6.63 -13.50 -4.87
CA ALA A 256 7.01 -12.16 -4.44
C ALA A 256 7.80 -12.18 -3.12
N LEU A 257 8.77 -11.27 -3.01
CA LEU A 257 9.64 -11.09 -1.86
C LEU A 257 9.38 -9.74 -1.23
N GLU A 258 8.93 -9.73 0.02
CA GLU A 258 8.58 -8.49 0.71
C GLU A 258 9.72 -8.04 1.62
N LEU A 259 10.06 -6.75 1.50
CA LEU A 259 10.93 -6.06 2.45
C LEU A 259 10.07 -5.14 3.32
N CYS A 260 10.33 -5.18 4.62
CA CYS A 260 9.65 -4.31 5.57
C CYS A 260 10.62 -3.32 6.23
N SER A 261 10.07 -2.21 6.73
CA SER A 261 10.85 -1.19 7.44
C SER A 261 11.52 -1.71 8.72
N SER A 262 11.04 -2.86 9.24
CA SER A 262 11.63 -3.60 10.36
C SER A 262 12.88 -4.40 9.99
N GLY A 263 13.14 -4.56 8.68
CA GLY A 263 14.19 -5.45 8.17
C GLY A 263 15.62 -5.05 8.56
N ASN A 264 16.50 -6.05 8.54
CA ASN A 264 17.94 -5.86 8.71
C ASN A 264 18.52 -5.18 7.46
N TYR A 265 19.24 -4.09 7.63
CA TYR A 265 19.78 -3.30 6.51
C TYR A 265 20.77 -4.10 5.64
N GLY A 266 21.63 -4.92 6.25
CA GLY A 266 22.59 -5.77 5.51
C GLY A 266 21.88 -6.81 4.66
N SER A 267 20.90 -7.51 5.22
CA SER A 267 20.09 -8.49 4.49
C SER A 267 19.23 -7.83 3.42
N THR A 268 18.67 -6.62 3.68
CA THR A 268 17.95 -5.85 2.68
C THR A 268 18.85 -5.48 1.50
N LEU A 269 20.04 -4.93 1.77
CA LEU A 269 21.01 -4.59 0.73
C LEU A 269 21.41 -5.81 -0.10
N ARG A 270 21.66 -6.95 0.56
CA ARG A 270 21.97 -8.23 -0.12
C ARG A 270 20.84 -8.68 -1.03
N ALA A 271 19.60 -8.68 -0.54
CA ALA A 271 18.42 -9.09 -1.31
C ALA A 271 18.23 -8.22 -2.55
N VAL A 272 18.26 -6.90 -2.39
CA VAL A 272 18.07 -5.95 -3.49
C VAL A 272 19.17 -6.09 -4.53
N LYS A 273 20.44 -6.13 -4.12
CA LYS A 273 21.58 -6.31 -5.02
C LYS A 273 21.43 -7.59 -5.84
N ARG A 274 21.10 -8.71 -5.18
CA ARG A 274 20.98 -10.00 -5.87
C ARG A 274 19.79 -10.03 -6.83
N LEU A 275 18.64 -9.44 -6.46
CA LEU A 275 17.49 -9.32 -7.36
C LEU A 275 17.81 -8.44 -8.59
N ALA A 276 18.54 -7.34 -8.39
CA ALA A 276 18.99 -6.47 -9.47
C ALA A 276 19.97 -7.19 -10.42
N GLU A 277 20.96 -7.91 -9.88
CA GLU A 277 21.91 -8.73 -10.67
C GLU A 277 21.20 -9.80 -11.50
N ARG A 278 20.06 -10.31 -11.05
CA ARG A 278 19.24 -11.29 -11.77
C ARG A 278 18.22 -10.66 -12.70
N GLY A 279 18.04 -9.34 -12.67
CA GLY A 279 17.00 -8.65 -13.43
C GLY A 279 15.58 -9.01 -13.00
N THR A 280 15.36 -9.27 -11.69
CA THR A 280 14.08 -9.73 -11.13
C THR A 280 13.54 -8.82 -10.02
N LEU A 281 13.82 -7.51 -10.12
CA LEU A 281 13.30 -6.50 -9.18
C LEU A 281 11.76 -6.40 -9.19
N GLU A 282 11.10 -6.86 -10.24
CA GLU A 282 9.64 -6.94 -10.32
C GLU A 282 9.01 -7.88 -9.28
N ARG A 283 9.80 -8.78 -8.67
CA ARG A 283 9.37 -9.64 -7.56
C ARG A 283 9.37 -8.92 -6.22
N LEU A 284 10.06 -7.79 -6.12
CA LEU A 284 10.19 -7.07 -4.87
C LEU A 284 8.92 -6.30 -4.54
N THR A 285 8.50 -6.39 -3.29
CA THR A 285 7.37 -5.66 -2.71
C THR A 285 7.80 -5.00 -1.40
N LEU A 286 7.07 -3.99 -0.96
CA LEU A 286 7.37 -3.24 0.25
C LEU A 286 6.21 -3.25 1.24
N GLY A 287 6.57 -3.23 2.53
CA GLY A 287 5.67 -2.99 3.64
C GLY A 287 6.38 -2.25 4.78
N THR A 288 5.62 -1.78 5.74
CA THR A 288 6.19 -1.13 6.93
C THR A 288 6.29 -2.05 8.13
N ASP A 289 5.45 -3.07 8.20
CA ASP A 289 5.24 -3.93 9.39
C ASP A 289 4.74 -3.12 10.60
N THR A 290 3.93 -2.09 10.30
CA THR A 290 3.35 -1.18 11.29
C THR A 290 2.03 -1.74 11.84
N PRO A 291 1.67 -1.44 13.08
CA PRO A 291 2.48 -0.87 14.15
C PRO A 291 3.25 -1.95 14.93
N GLY A 292 3.00 -3.24 14.66
CA GLY A 292 3.51 -4.37 15.45
C GLY A 292 5.01 -4.53 15.38
N GLY A 293 5.58 -4.61 14.17
CA GLY A 293 7.01 -4.86 13.95
C GLY A 293 7.90 -3.63 14.13
N THR A 294 7.44 -2.47 13.63
CA THR A 294 8.26 -1.23 13.59
C THR A 294 7.77 -0.08 14.44
N GLY A 295 6.57 -0.18 15.03
CA GLY A 295 5.88 0.97 15.61
C GLY A 295 5.14 1.79 14.55
N VAL A 296 4.61 2.97 14.93
CA VAL A 296 3.87 3.86 14.03
C VAL A 296 4.85 4.78 13.30
N ILE A 297 5.04 4.55 12.00
CA ILE A 297 6.02 5.24 11.15
C ILE A 297 5.36 5.80 9.88
N PRO A 298 4.61 6.89 9.94
CA PRO A 298 3.80 7.40 8.82
C PRO A 298 4.57 7.59 7.50
N ARG A 299 5.87 7.84 7.54
CA ARG A 299 6.76 7.99 6.39
C ARG A 299 7.50 6.71 6.04
N GLY A 300 7.07 5.55 6.57
CA GLY A 300 7.77 4.28 6.41
C GLY A 300 7.98 3.87 4.97
N MET A 301 6.96 4.04 4.13
CA MET A 301 7.06 3.74 2.69
C MET A 301 8.07 4.64 1.97
N PHE A 302 8.09 5.94 2.24
CA PHE A 302 9.16 6.80 1.70
C PHE A 302 10.53 6.41 2.23
N ARG A 303 10.68 6.07 3.52
CA ARG A 303 11.98 5.58 4.03
C ARG A 303 12.47 4.35 3.28
N ASN A 304 11.56 3.42 2.95
CA ASN A 304 11.91 2.25 2.15
C ASN A 304 12.37 2.67 0.73
N ILE A 305 11.65 3.57 0.06
CA ILE A 305 12.06 4.12 -1.25
C ILE A 305 13.44 4.76 -1.15
N LEU A 306 13.66 5.64 -0.17
CA LEU A 306 14.94 6.33 0.02
C LEU A 306 16.09 5.36 0.30
N PHE A 307 15.84 4.27 1.02
CA PHE A 307 16.85 3.23 1.24
C PHE A 307 17.16 2.48 -0.07
N LEU A 308 16.14 2.11 -0.85
CA LEU A 308 16.34 1.45 -2.15
C LEU A 308 17.15 2.33 -3.11
N THR A 309 16.86 3.61 -3.16
CA THR A 309 17.55 4.53 -4.09
C THR A 309 18.94 4.90 -3.60
N SER A 310 19.07 5.48 -2.41
CA SER A 310 20.32 6.08 -1.93
C SER A 310 21.33 5.05 -1.40
N ALA A 311 20.88 3.92 -0.85
CA ALA A 311 21.76 2.90 -0.29
C ALA A 311 21.92 1.68 -1.19
N CYS A 312 20.86 1.25 -1.89
CA CYS A 312 20.91 0.06 -2.74
C CYS A 312 21.15 0.38 -4.23
N GLY A 313 21.10 1.66 -4.64
CA GLY A 313 21.36 2.09 -6.02
C GLY A 313 20.23 1.74 -7.00
N VAL A 314 19.00 1.47 -6.52
CA VAL A 314 17.84 1.27 -7.40
C VAL A 314 17.43 2.58 -8.01
N ALA A 315 17.11 2.59 -9.30
CA ALA A 315 16.67 3.82 -9.98
C ALA A 315 15.36 4.35 -9.35
N ALA A 316 15.21 5.67 -9.27
CA ALA A 316 14.10 6.33 -8.61
C ALA A 316 12.73 5.82 -9.09
N GLY A 317 12.55 5.70 -10.41
CA GLY A 317 11.30 5.20 -10.98
C GLY A 317 11.01 3.74 -10.66
N GLU A 318 12.04 2.89 -10.60
CA GLU A 318 11.90 1.49 -10.19
C GLU A 318 11.54 1.38 -8.70
N ALA A 319 12.17 2.17 -7.84
CA ALA A 319 11.88 2.19 -6.40
C ALA A 319 10.44 2.64 -6.12
N VAL A 320 9.93 3.63 -6.86
CA VAL A 320 8.52 4.04 -6.81
C VAL A 320 7.62 2.91 -7.29
N ALA A 321 7.95 2.25 -8.41
CA ALA A 321 7.17 1.13 -8.93
C ALA A 321 7.11 -0.06 -7.96
N ILE A 322 8.22 -0.34 -7.25
CA ILE A 322 8.26 -1.37 -6.19
C ILE A 322 7.30 -1.00 -5.04
N ALA A 323 7.29 0.27 -4.61
CA ALA A 323 6.45 0.77 -3.54
C ALA A 323 4.97 0.94 -3.93
N THR A 324 4.62 0.73 -5.18
CA THR A 324 3.27 0.97 -5.73
C THR A 324 2.78 -0.23 -6.54
N GLY A 325 2.99 -0.25 -7.85
CA GLY A 325 2.45 -1.28 -8.74
C GLY A 325 2.93 -2.71 -8.48
N ASN A 326 4.21 -2.92 -8.12
CA ASN A 326 4.69 -4.25 -7.79
C ASN A 326 4.00 -4.80 -6.54
N THR A 327 3.93 -3.98 -5.48
CA THR A 327 3.26 -4.35 -4.23
C THR A 327 1.77 -4.63 -4.47
N ALA A 328 1.09 -3.76 -5.22
CA ALA A 328 -0.32 -3.97 -5.57
C ALA A 328 -0.54 -5.26 -6.38
N ARG A 329 0.28 -5.49 -7.41
CA ARG A 329 0.19 -6.68 -8.28
C ARG A 329 0.40 -7.98 -7.50
N ALA A 330 1.40 -8.05 -6.62
CA ALA A 330 1.65 -9.23 -5.80
C ALA A 330 0.45 -9.57 -4.90
N HIS A 331 -0.30 -8.56 -4.48
CA HIS A 331 -1.51 -8.71 -3.68
C HIS A 331 -2.80 -8.82 -4.53
N GLY A 332 -2.72 -8.81 -5.86
CA GLY A 332 -3.89 -8.90 -6.73
C GLY A 332 -4.83 -7.70 -6.62
N LEU A 333 -4.29 -6.50 -6.38
CA LEU A 333 -5.05 -5.25 -6.24
C LEU A 333 -4.91 -4.39 -7.50
N ASP A 334 -5.99 -3.70 -7.85
CA ASP A 334 -6.07 -2.80 -9.00
C ASP A 334 -5.80 -1.35 -8.58
N VAL A 335 -4.64 -1.11 -7.96
CA VAL A 335 -4.15 0.20 -7.50
C VAL A 335 -2.64 0.32 -7.79
N GLY A 336 -2.04 1.46 -7.46
CA GLY A 336 -0.58 1.66 -7.51
C GLY A 336 0.00 1.83 -8.92
N VAL A 337 -0.85 1.98 -9.93
CA VAL A 337 -0.46 2.26 -11.33
C VAL A 337 -1.31 3.41 -11.87
N LEU A 338 -0.67 4.40 -12.48
CA LEU A 338 -1.35 5.48 -13.18
C LEU A 338 -1.49 5.13 -14.66
N ASP A 339 -2.68 4.70 -15.04
CA ASP A 339 -3.05 4.48 -16.45
C ASP A 339 -4.53 4.78 -16.67
N ILE A 340 -4.94 4.94 -17.93
CA ILE A 340 -6.34 5.26 -18.29
C ILE A 340 -7.28 4.18 -17.76
N GLY A 341 -8.37 4.61 -17.12
CA GLY A 341 -9.37 3.74 -16.50
C GLY A 341 -8.99 3.20 -15.11
N ARG A 342 -7.77 3.45 -14.62
CA ARG A 342 -7.33 3.08 -13.27
C ARG A 342 -7.85 4.09 -12.23
N PRO A 343 -7.99 3.65 -10.97
CA PRO A 343 -8.32 4.56 -9.88
C PRO A 343 -7.32 5.71 -9.77
N ALA A 344 -7.83 6.92 -9.55
CA ALA A 344 -7.01 8.10 -9.37
C ALA A 344 -6.50 8.20 -7.91
N ASP A 345 -5.64 7.23 -7.55
CA ASP A 345 -4.89 7.23 -6.30
C ASP A 345 -3.49 7.77 -6.61
N LEU A 346 -3.22 9.00 -6.22
CA LEU A 346 -1.95 9.64 -6.58
C LEU A 346 -1.46 10.64 -5.54
N LEU A 347 -0.17 10.98 -5.66
CA LEU A 347 0.49 12.02 -4.90
C LEU A 347 1.01 13.09 -5.85
N ILE A 348 1.04 14.34 -5.38
CA ILE A 348 1.83 15.41 -6.00
C ILE A 348 2.92 15.79 -4.99
N CYS A 349 4.17 15.55 -5.39
CA CYS A 349 5.34 15.71 -4.53
C CYS A 349 6.44 16.49 -5.26
N GLY A 350 7.32 17.10 -4.47
CA GLY A 350 8.51 17.77 -5.02
C GLY A 350 9.65 17.80 -4.01
N PRO A 351 10.86 18.21 -4.44
CA PRO A 351 11.97 18.46 -3.54
C PRO A 351 11.59 19.49 -2.48
N VAL A 352 12.07 19.31 -1.26
CA VAL A 352 11.92 20.29 -0.17
C VAL A 352 12.98 21.37 -0.26
N GLN A 353 12.78 22.49 0.43
CA GLN A 353 13.79 23.55 0.51
C GLN A 353 15.09 23.00 1.11
N GLY A 354 16.19 23.14 0.39
CA GLY A 354 17.50 22.62 0.80
C GLY A 354 17.80 21.19 0.35
N SER A 355 16.91 20.55 -0.43
CA SER A 355 17.20 19.27 -1.08
C SER A 355 18.41 19.40 -2.02
N ALA A 356 19.22 18.34 -2.13
CA ALA A 356 20.32 18.25 -3.09
C ALA A 356 19.82 18.05 -4.53
N GLY A 357 18.61 17.47 -4.69
CA GLY A 357 17.99 17.23 -5.99
C GLY A 357 17.10 18.38 -6.46
N SER A 358 17.07 18.63 -7.77
CA SER A 358 16.21 19.62 -8.41
C SER A 358 14.86 19.04 -8.86
N THR A 359 14.76 17.73 -9.08
CA THR A 359 13.55 16.98 -9.39
C THR A 359 13.24 15.99 -8.26
N LEU A 360 12.06 15.36 -8.28
CA LEU A 360 11.73 14.33 -7.30
C LEU A 360 12.68 13.13 -7.43
N SER A 361 12.96 12.69 -8.66
CA SER A 361 13.88 11.59 -8.91
C SER A 361 15.29 11.87 -8.37
N ASP A 362 15.81 13.08 -8.57
CA ASP A 362 17.10 13.49 -8.03
C ASP A 362 17.08 13.49 -6.49
N ALA A 363 16.05 14.09 -5.88
CA ALA A 363 15.94 14.21 -4.43
C ALA A 363 15.94 12.84 -3.74
N ILE A 364 15.07 11.92 -4.20
CA ILE A 364 15.00 10.57 -3.60
C ILE A 364 16.25 9.75 -3.87
N SER A 365 16.95 9.98 -4.98
CA SER A 365 18.24 9.31 -5.27
C SER A 365 19.35 9.75 -4.31
N HIS A 366 19.31 11.00 -3.84
CA HIS A 366 20.20 11.51 -2.80
C HIS A 366 19.77 11.09 -1.37
N GLY A 367 18.58 10.50 -1.23
CA GLY A 367 18.04 10.12 0.08
C GLY A 367 17.23 11.23 0.77
N ASP A 368 16.91 12.31 0.04
CA ASP A 368 16.14 13.43 0.56
C ASP A 368 14.64 13.08 0.62
N LEU A 369 14.01 13.32 1.77
CA LEU A 369 12.58 13.11 1.94
C LEU A 369 11.80 14.11 1.07
N PRO A 370 10.88 13.64 0.19
CA PRO A 370 10.08 14.56 -0.62
C PRO A 370 9.05 15.31 0.20
N GLY A 371 8.69 16.49 -0.27
CA GLY A 371 7.55 17.27 0.21
C GLY A 371 6.27 16.81 -0.46
N VAL A 372 5.31 16.30 0.30
CA VAL A 372 3.98 15.91 -0.19
C VAL A 372 3.06 17.12 -0.14
N ALA A 373 2.56 17.56 -1.30
CA ALA A 373 1.60 18.65 -1.42
C ALA A 373 0.15 18.17 -1.47
N TYR A 374 -0.11 17.16 -2.31
CA TYR A 374 -1.46 16.59 -2.46
C TYR A 374 -1.42 15.08 -2.35
N VAL A 375 -2.48 14.54 -1.74
CA VAL A 375 -2.81 13.11 -1.76
C VAL A 375 -4.23 12.98 -2.25
N MET A 376 -4.43 12.17 -3.26
CA MET A 376 -5.73 11.88 -3.86
C MET A 376 -6.01 10.38 -3.74
N VAL A 377 -7.24 10.03 -3.40
CA VAL A 377 -7.73 8.64 -3.32
C VAL A 377 -9.07 8.57 -4.04
N ASP A 378 -9.19 7.69 -5.04
CA ASP A 378 -10.37 7.61 -5.91
C ASP A 378 -10.81 8.98 -6.43
N GLY A 379 -9.88 9.80 -6.90
CA GLY A 379 -10.16 11.13 -7.44
C GLY A 379 -10.49 12.20 -6.40
N GLU A 380 -10.66 11.85 -5.14
CA GLU A 380 -10.94 12.78 -4.05
C GLU A 380 -9.64 13.32 -3.43
N ILE A 381 -9.52 14.63 -3.29
CA ILE A 381 -8.37 15.27 -2.65
C ILE A 381 -8.50 15.13 -1.12
N ILE A 382 -7.69 14.25 -0.53
CA ILE A 382 -7.67 13.99 0.91
C ILE A 382 -6.69 14.93 1.64
N VAL A 383 -5.54 15.20 1.02
CA VAL A 383 -4.55 16.16 1.53
C VAL A 383 -4.37 17.25 0.48
N ALA A 384 -4.56 18.50 0.88
CA ALA A 384 -4.49 19.66 -0.01
C ALA A 384 -3.42 20.66 0.43
N GLY A 385 -2.50 20.95 -0.46
CA GLY A 385 -1.47 21.99 -0.35
C GLY A 385 -0.29 21.65 0.57
N ARG A 386 -0.51 20.94 1.69
CA ARG A 386 0.55 20.60 2.65
C ARG A 386 0.24 19.33 3.45
N SER A 387 1.18 18.42 3.46
CA SER A 387 1.17 17.28 4.39
C SER A 387 1.55 17.71 5.81
N ARG A 388 1.04 16.99 6.82
CA ARG A 388 1.46 17.12 8.23
C ARG A 388 2.72 16.28 8.54
N GLN A 389 3.09 15.35 7.65
CA GLN A 389 4.17 14.37 7.87
C GLN A 389 5.46 14.71 7.12
N THR A 390 5.40 15.63 6.15
CA THR A 390 6.57 16.06 5.38
C THR A 390 6.68 17.57 5.38
N PRO A 391 7.86 18.16 5.17
CA PRO A 391 7.96 19.57 4.81
C PRO A 391 7.17 19.84 3.52
N PRO A 392 6.75 21.08 3.24
CA PRO A 392 6.17 21.41 1.95
C PRO A 392 7.25 21.31 0.84
N PRO A 393 6.86 21.01 -0.41
CA PRO A 393 7.79 21.13 -1.52
C PRO A 393 8.26 22.59 -1.67
N ALA A 394 9.50 22.76 -2.12
CA ALA A 394 10.10 24.09 -2.31
C ALA A 394 9.29 24.96 -3.26
N ILE A 395 8.67 24.36 -4.27
CA ILE A 395 7.73 25.00 -5.19
C ILE A 395 6.35 24.36 -4.95
N ALA A 396 5.48 25.08 -4.27
CA ALA A 396 4.16 24.56 -3.93
C ALA A 396 3.22 24.55 -5.15
N PRO A 397 2.60 23.43 -5.50
CA PRO A 397 1.52 23.37 -6.49
C PRO A 397 0.35 24.28 -6.10
N ARG A 398 -0.46 24.70 -7.09
CA ARG A 398 -1.59 25.60 -6.88
C ARG A 398 -2.91 24.97 -7.28
N PHE A 399 -3.91 25.10 -6.42
CA PHE A 399 -5.28 24.69 -6.70
C PHE A 399 -6.11 25.90 -7.13
N SER A 400 -6.99 25.71 -8.12
CA SER A 400 -8.02 26.67 -8.52
C SER A 400 -9.30 25.96 -8.92
N CYS A 401 -10.46 26.56 -8.62
CA CYS A 401 -11.72 26.14 -9.21
C CYS A 401 -11.79 26.68 -10.64
N CYS A 402 -12.26 25.87 -11.58
CA CYS A 402 -12.61 26.35 -12.91
C CYS A 402 -13.95 27.11 -12.79
N ASP A 403 -14.04 28.31 -13.35
CA ASP A 403 -15.30 29.04 -13.44
C ASP A 403 -16.27 28.25 -14.34
N THR A 404 -17.04 27.36 -13.73
CA THR A 404 -18.23 26.83 -14.38
C THR A 404 -19.27 27.95 -14.35
N GLY A 405 -19.54 28.59 -15.47
CA GLY A 405 -20.52 29.68 -15.63
C GLY A 405 -21.98 29.36 -15.25
N TRP A 406 -22.17 28.57 -14.19
CA TRP A 406 -23.47 28.05 -13.72
C TRP A 406 -23.77 28.30 -12.24
N LEU A 407 -23.10 29.26 -11.57
CA LEU A 407 -23.47 29.67 -10.22
C LEU A 407 -23.64 31.21 -10.12
N THR A 408 -24.59 31.75 -10.87
CA THR A 408 -25.26 33.02 -10.45
C THR A 408 -26.40 32.67 -9.51
N GLY A 409 -26.07 32.22 -8.31
CA GLY A 409 -26.96 32.05 -7.17
C GLY A 409 -26.27 32.63 -5.95
N THR A 410 -26.55 33.88 -5.64
CA THR A 410 -26.13 34.62 -4.47
C THR A 410 -26.35 33.82 -3.18
N HIS A 411 -25.27 33.24 -2.61
CA HIS A 411 -25.21 32.92 -1.20
C HIS A 411 -24.09 33.72 -0.56
N THR A 412 -24.42 34.95 -0.15
CA THR A 412 -23.66 35.69 0.85
C THR A 412 -23.65 34.89 2.15
N ARG A 413 -22.52 34.24 2.47
CA ARG A 413 -22.25 33.83 3.85
C ARG A 413 -21.83 35.06 4.63
N THR A 414 -22.75 35.61 5.40
CA THR A 414 -22.47 36.55 6.49
C THR A 414 -21.62 35.82 7.53
N GLY A 415 -20.43 36.35 7.79
CA GLY A 415 -19.57 35.89 8.87
C GLY A 415 -20.20 36.10 10.24
N HIS A 416 -19.92 35.16 11.13
CA HIS A 416 -19.86 35.43 12.56
C HIS A 416 -18.55 34.90 13.12
N ALA A 417 -17.96 35.79 13.92
CA ALA A 417 -16.68 35.71 14.62
C ALA A 417 -16.53 34.48 15.55
#